data_2bf8dd2417cde930b7181c5c35fefc95
#
_entry.id   2bf8dd2417cde930b7181c5c35fefc95
#
_cell.length_a   1.000
_cell.length_b   1.000
_cell.length_c   1.000
_cell.angle_alpha   90.00
_cell.angle_beta   90.00
_cell.angle_gamma   90.00
#
_symmetry.space_group_name_H-M   'P 1'
#
loop_
_entity.id
_entity.type
_entity.pdbx_description
1 polymer ?
#
loop_
_entity_poly.entity_id
_entity_poly.type
_entity_poly.pdbx_seq_one_letter_code
_entity_poly.pdbx_strand_id
1 'polypeptide(L)'
;MTLSRRDILTAAGAALALPVLAQAPAGAPVRIGSTLALTGPLSATALTHKLVGEIYVEQLNKRGGLLGHQVQWIVKDDQSKPDLARTLYEQLVTSDKVDLLMGPYATGAILSAMGVAQRYNKVLVHHTFGIPSLAKYDMQFPAWSLGPDPQNTVSNSLFDLMATAKTPPKTIAIVTSKFPSIHFMSLGGREVAKKRGLKEVLFLEWDFGNRDFGPIAARVKDANPDLLWIGDIGLEGNMLLDAMKKIDYTPPLHFHLYPAPGPMTKSPEGDKALAVTIFEEHPPFINQGVAAEFVKTFNERAAAANLPDTHVEVQAAASYSAWQILEAGVRGANSLDDKKIAEFLRKNKIDTIQGRLRFDGPGNYGDDLMKIKQVQGGSWKVIWPTSYAAPGATLQMR
;
A
#
# COMPACT_ATOMS: atom_id res chain seq x y z
N MET A 1 5.69 25.65 79.44
CA MET A 1 6.39 25.12 78.26
C MET A 1 5.51 25.32 77.04
N THR A 2 5.77 26.36 76.28
CA THR A 2 4.99 26.80 75.14
C THR A 2 5.58 26.16 73.90
N LEU A 3 4.83 25.28 73.23
CA LEU A 3 5.17 24.70 71.95
C LEU A 3 5.07 25.74 70.81
N SER A 4 6.15 25.90 70.10
CA SER A 4 6.35 26.85 69.02
C SER A 4 5.53 26.51 67.77
N ARG A 5 4.97 27.56 67.11
CA ARG A 5 4.17 27.50 65.88
C ARG A 5 4.92 27.12 64.61
N ARG A 6 6.08 26.42 64.72
CA ARG A 6 6.96 26.16 63.58
C ARG A 6 7.04 24.69 63.12
N ASP A 7 6.32 23.77 63.76
CA ASP A 7 6.41 22.32 63.45
C ASP A 7 5.20 21.73 62.69
N ILE A 8 4.38 22.57 62.03
CA ILE A 8 3.20 22.12 61.23
C ILE A 8 3.34 22.61 59.80
N LEU A 9 4.39 22.23 59.09
CA LEU A 9 4.51 22.52 57.65
C LEU A 9 5.50 21.59 56.96
N THR A 10 5.35 20.26 57.08
CA THR A 10 6.04 19.31 56.20
C THR A 10 5.31 17.94 56.18
N ALA A 11 4.02 17.96 55.83
CA ALA A 11 3.28 16.75 55.49
C ALA A 11 2.25 17.07 54.42
N ALA A 12 2.73 17.52 53.24
CA ALA A 12 1.87 17.73 52.09
C ALA A 12 2.54 17.11 50.87
N GLY A 13 1.96 16.05 50.34
CA GLY A 13 1.98 15.77 48.90
C GLY A 13 2.93 14.72 48.37
N ALA A 14 2.90 13.49 48.87
CA ALA A 14 3.15 12.35 48.01
C ALA A 14 1.81 11.82 47.51
N ALA A 15 1.24 12.50 46.53
CA ALA A 15 0.17 11.94 45.74
C ALA A 15 0.79 10.81 44.89
N LEU A 16 0.68 9.59 45.33
CA LEU A 16 0.95 8.40 44.56
C LEU A 16 0.04 8.48 43.32
N ALA A 17 0.61 8.81 42.16
CA ALA A 17 -0.02 8.61 40.87
C ALA A 17 -0.22 7.10 40.72
N LEU A 18 -1.41 6.62 41.12
CA LEU A 18 -1.83 5.27 40.78
C LEU A 18 -1.83 5.17 39.24
N PRO A 19 -1.23 4.11 38.65
CA PRO A 19 -1.38 3.87 37.24
C PRO A 19 -2.87 3.78 36.95
N VAL A 20 -3.37 4.63 36.05
CA VAL A 20 -4.71 4.49 35.48
C VAL A 20 -4.69 3.14 34.76
N LEU A 21 -5.18 2.11 35.43
CA LEU A 21 -5.49 0.85 34.79
C LEU A 21 -6.54 1.20 33.72
N ALA A 22 -6.13 1.14 32.44
CA ALA A 22 -7.05 1.28 31.34
C ALA A 22 -8.17 0.26 31.56
N GLN A 23 -9.35 0.78 31.86
CA GLN A 23 -10.53 -0.03 32.12
C GLN A 23 -10.78 -0.86 30.86
N ALA A 24 -10.85 -2.19 30.98
CA ALA A 24 -11.15 -3.06 29.86
C ALA A 24 -12.42 -2.57 29.17
N PRO A 25 -12.44 -2.40 27.84
CA PRO A 25 -13.61 -1.93 27.12
C PRO A 25 -14.84 -2.80 27.48
N ALA A 26 -15.94 -2.15 27.86
CA ALA A 26 -17.16 -2.82 28.24
C ALA A 26 -18.07 -3.01 27.01
N GLY A 27 -18.59 -4.22 26.82
CA GLY A 27 -19.57 -4.54 25.77
C GLY A 27 -19.07 -5.47 24.66
N ALA A 28 -19.96 -5.79 23.72
CA ALA A 28 -19.61 -6.62 22.56
C ALA A 28 -18.54 -5.93 21.70
N PRO A 29 -17.59 -6.70 21.12
CA PRO A 29 -16.55 -6.13 20.28
C PRO A 29 -17.13 -5.56 18.98
N VAL A 30 -16.50 -4.51 18.44
CA VAL A 30 -16.72 -4.05 17.07
C VAL A 30 -16.08 -5.06 16.11
N ARG A 31 -16.89 -5.65 15.26
CA ARG A 31 -16.49 -6.69 14.32
C ARG A 31 -16.20 -6.08 12.95
N ILE A 32 -14.97 -6.18 12.50
CA ILE A 32 -14.53 -5.70 11.17
C ILE A 32 -14.27 -6.89 10.28
N GLY A 33 -14.95 -6.98 9.14
CA GLY A 33 -14.80 -8.09 8.21
C GLY A 33 -13.95 -7.72 6.99
N SER A 34 -13.12 -8.67 6.55
CA SER A 34 -12.41 -8.55 5.28
C SER A 34 -12.10 -9.92 4.67
N THR A 35 -11.70 -9.92 3.39
CA THR A 35 -10.97 -11.06 2.82
C THR A 35 -9.55 -10.66 2.47
N LEU A 36 -8.66 -11.62 2.39
CA LEU A 36 -7.31 -11.48 1.86
C LEU A 36 -6.97 -12.71 1.01
N ALA A 37 -6.10 -12.53 0.04
CA ALA A 37 -5.59 -13.61 -0.80
C ALA A 37 -4.51 -14.43 -0.04
N LEU A 38 -4.88 -15.09 1.08
CA LEU A 38 -3.93 -15.80 1.94
C LEU A 38 -3.30 -17.01 1.24
N THR A 39 -3.96 -17.52 0.20
CA THR A 39 -3.45 -18.55 -0.70
C THR A 39 -3.57 -18.09 -2.16
N GLY A 40 -2.88 -18.80 -3.08
CA GLY A 40 -2.85 -18.44 -4.49
C GLY A 40 -1.72 -17.46 -4.87
N PRO A 41 -1.73 -16.94 -6.11
CA PRO A 41 -0.59 -16.20 -6.67
C PRO A 41 -0.31 -14.84 -6.00
N LEU A 42 -1.25 -14.29 -5.24
CA LEU A 42 -1.10 -13.01 -4.55
C LEU A 42 -0.77 -13.16 -3.05
N SER A 43 -0.54 -14.39 -2.57
CA SER A 43 -0.39 -14.66 -1.13
C SER A 43 0.80 -13.96 -0.49
N ALA A 44 1.93 -13.85 -1.19
CA ALA A 44 3.13 -13.20 -0.64
C ALA A 44 2.84 -11.76 -0.17
N THR A 45 2.11 -11.00 -0.99
CA THR A 45 1.71 -9.62 -0.63
C THR A 45 0.56 -9.60 0.38
N ALA A 46 -0.41 -10.52 0.25
CA ALA A 46 -1.55 -10.58 1.16
C ALA A 46 -1.16 -10.91 2.60
N LEU A 47 -0.09 -11.69 2.81
CA LEU A 47 0.46 -11.95 4.15
C LEU A 47 1.03 -10.68 4.80
N THR A 48 1.61 -9.77 4.02
CA THR A 48 2.00 -8.43 4.49
C THR A 48 0.78 -7.65 5.01
N HIS A 49 -0.32 -7.61 4.24
CA HIS A 49 -1.56 -6.96 4.68
C HIS A 49 -2.14 -7.61 5.93
N LYS A 50 -2.07 -8.93 6.04
CA LYS A 50 -2.52 -9.67 7.23
C LYS A 50 -1.72 -9.24 8.46
N LEU A 51 -0.40 -9.23 8.39
CA LEU A 51 0.46 -8.83 9.49
C LEU A 51 0.19 -7.38 9.93
N VAL A 52 0.05 -6.46 8.98
CA VAL A 52 -0.27 -5.06 9.26
C VAL A 52 -1.60 -4.92 10.00
N GLY A 53 -2.64 -5.62 9.55
CA GLY A 53 -3.95 -5.58 10.21
C GLY A 53 -3.89 -6.14 11.64
N GLU A 54 -3.15 -7.23 11.87
CA GLU A 54 -2.92 -7.79 13.22
C GLU A 54 -2.20 -6.79 14.13
N ILE A 55 -1.13 -6.14 13.65
CA ILE A 55 -0.41 -5.10 14.39
C ILE A 55 -1.35 -3.94 14.73
N TYR A 56 -2.09 -3.45 13.73
CA TYR A 56 -2.95 -2.30 13.93
C TYR A 56 -4.07 -2.58 14.94
N VAL A 57 -4.78 -3.70 14.78
CA VAL A 57 -5.88 -4.09 15.66
C VAL A 57 -5.40 -4.32 17.10
N GLU A 58 -4.22 -4.95 17.26
CA GLU A 58 -3.60 -5.11 18.58
C GLU A 58 -3.29 -3.76 19.24
N GLN A 59 -2.65 -2.85 18.50
CA GLN A 59 -2.34 -1.50 18.99
C GLN A 59 -3.60 -0.69 19.29
N LEU A 60 -4.62 -0.78 18.43
CA LEU A 60 -5.90 -0.13 18.61
C LEU A 60 -6.60 -0.62 19.87
N ASN A 61 -6.61 -1.92 20.10
CA ASN A 61 -7.18 -2.52 21.30
C ASN A 61 -6.45 -2.12 22.59
N LYS A 62 -5.10 -2.02 22.55
CA LYS A 62 -4.31 -1.50 23.67
C LYS A 62 -4.65 -0.03 23.99
N ARG A 63 -5.06 0.76 23.00
CA ARG A 63 -5.50 2.15 23.17
C ARG A 63 -6.99 2.28 23.53
N GLY A 64 -7.68 1.19 23.88
CA GLY A 64 -9.09 1.18 24.28
C GLY A 64 -10.08 0.89 23.16
N GLY A 65 -9.64 0.41 22.02
CA GLY A 65 -10.47 -0.03 20.90
C GLY A 65 -11.16 1.12 20.14
N LEU A 66 -12.29 0.82 19.52
CA LEU A 66 -13.13 1.81 18.82
C LEU A 66 -14.34 2.15 19.70
N LEU A 67 -14.54 3.45 19.96
CA LEU A 67 -15.65 3.96 20.77
C LEU A 67 -15.80 3.25 22.14
N GLY A 68 -14.68 2.82 22.74
CA GLY A 68 -14.69 2.09 24.01
C GLY A 68 -14.99 0.59 23.91
N HIS A 69 -14.98 0.02 22.72
CA HIS A 69 -15.15 -1.41 22.47
C HIS A 69 -13.89 -2.04 21.88
N GLN A 70 -13.57 -3.27 22.26
CA GLN A 70 -12.52 -4.05 21.59
C GLN A 70 -12.87 -4.24 20.12
N VAL A 71 -11.87 -4.30 19.27
CA VAL A 71 -12.03 -4.62 17.84
C VAL A 71 -11.68 -6.09 17.60
N GLN A 72 -12.56 -6.80 16.90
CA GLN A 72 -12.33 -8.13 16.38
C GLN A 72 -12.26 -8.06 14.86
N TRP A 73 -11.10 -8.40 14.28
CA TRP A 73 -10.92 -8.48 12.84
C TRP A 73 -11.15 -9.91 12.33
N ILE A 74 -12.13 -10.08 11.44
CA ILE A 74 -12.53 -11.35 10.86
C ILE A 74 -12.01 -11.39 9.43
N VAL A 75 -11.02 -12.26 9.17
CA VAL A 75 -10.38 -12.41 7.86
C VAL A 75 -10.74 -13.77 7.27
N LYS A 76 -11.15 -13.77 6.01
CA LYS A 76 -11.40 -14.99 5.22
C LYS A 76 -10.43 -15.05 4.03
N ASP A 77 -10.02 -16.26 3.63
CA ASP A 77 -9.15 -16.46 2.48
C ASP A 77 -9.97 -16.48 1.17
N ASP A 78 -9.73 -15.51 0.30
CA ASP A 78 -10.35 -15.45 -1.04
C ASP A 78 -9.55 -16.20 -2.10
N GLN A 79 -8.43 -16.83 -1.76
CA GLN A 79 -7.61 -17.64 -2.64
C GLN A 79 -7.16 -16.91 -3.92
N SER A 80 -7.01 -15.60 -3.86
CA SER A 80 -6.73 -14.74 -5.03
C SER A 80 -7.83 -14.76 -6.11
N LYS A 81 -9.08 -15.10 -5.73
CA LYS A 81 -10.22 -15.22 -6.63
C LYS A 81 -11.29 -14.15 -6.36
N PRO A 82 -11.51 -13.19 -7.28
CA PRO A 82 -12.51 -12.12 -7.10
C PRO A 82 -13.94 -12.60 -6.83
N ASP A 83 -14.37 -13.69 -7.47
CA ASP A 83 -15.72 -14.25 -7.26
C ASP A 83 -15.86 -14.87 -5.88
N LEU A 84 -14.81 -15.50 -5.35
CA LEU A 84 -14.83 -16.00 -3.98
C LEU A 84 -14.82 -14.83 -2.99
N ALA A 85 -14.06 -13.78 -3.24
CA ALA A 85 -14.11 -12.57 -2.43
C ALA A 85 -15.54 -12.01 -2.34
N ARG A 86 -16.27 -11.92 -3.46
CA ARG A 86 -17.69 -11.51 -3.48
C ARG A 86 -18.54 -12.37 -2.53
N THR A 87 -18.45 -13.69 -2.68
CA THR A 87 -19.22 -14.64 -1.85
C THR A 87 -18.90 -14.46 -0.36
N LEU A 88 -17.63 -14.31 -0.03
CA LEU A 88 -17.19 -14.16 1.35
C LEU A 88 -17.62 -12.81 1.95
N TYR A 89 -17.63 -11.71 1.17
CA TYR A 89 -18.17 -10.42 1.65
C TYR A 89 -19.69 -10.49 1.88
N GLU A 90 -20.44 -11.18 1.02
CA GLU A 90 -21.88 -11.45 1.29
C GLU A 90 -22.06 -12.19 2.64
N GLN A 91 -21.23 -13.21 2.91
CA GLN A 91 -21.27 -13.93 4.18
C GLN A 91 -20.90 -13.04 5.37
N LEU A 92 -19.85 -12.22 5.24
CA LEU A 92 -19.44 -11.28 6.30
C LEU A 92 -20.58 -10.35 6.71
N VAL A 93 -21.36 -9.85 5.74
CA VAL A 93 -22.47 -8.94 6.01
C VAL A 93 -23.71 -9.70 6.52
N THR A 94 -24.11 -10.79 5.86
CA THR A 94 -25.41 -11.43 6.11
C THR A 94 -25.37 -12.47 7.23
N SER A 95 -24.34 -13.28 7.29
CA SER A 95 -24.19 -14.40 8.24
C SER A 95 -23.35 -14.02 9.45
N ASP A 96 -22.15 -13.46 9.20
CA ASP A 96 -21.27 -13.04 10.29
C ASP A 96 -21.70 -11.73 10.92
N LYS A 97 -22.52 -10.92 10.23
CA LYS A 97 -23.10 -9.65 10.72
C LYS A 97 -22.02 -8.72 11.27
N VAL A 98 -20.96 -8.51 10.47
CA VAL A 98 -19.89 -7.58 10.84
C VAL A 98 -20.40 -6.14 10.86
N ASP A 99 -19.86 -5.33 11.77
CA ASP A 99 -20.24 -3.93 11.91
C ASP A 99 -19.66 -3.09 10.75
N LEU A 100 -18.40 -3.32 10.40
CA LEU A 100 -17.67 -2.56 9.38
C LEU A 100 -16.95 -3.49 8.41
N LEU A 101 -16.61 -2.97 7.22
CA LEU A 101 -15.83 -3.67 6.22
C LEU A 101 -14.47 -3.00 6.02
N MET A 102 -13.42 -3.81 5.96
CA MET A 102 -12.11 -3.46 5.41
C MET A 102 -11.97 -4.14 4.04
N GLY A 103 -11.42 -3.44 3.05
CA GLY A 103 -11.25 -3.97 1.71
C GLY A 103 -10.23 -5.11 1.61
N PRO A 104 -10.36 -5.94 0.59
CA PRO A 104 -9.42 -7.02 0.29
C PRO A 104 -8.17 -6.49 -0.42
N TYR A 105 -7.23 -7.39 -0.74
CA TYR A 105 -6.10 -7.10 -1.61
C TYR A 105 -6.46 -7.32 -3.09
N ALA A 106 -5.91 -6.44 -3.94
CA ALA A 106 -5.97 -6.45 -5.41
C ALA A 106 -7.30 -6.00 -6.05
N THR A 107 -7.17 -5.39 -7.22
CA THR A 107 -8.24 -4.67 -7.93
C THR A 107 -9.50 -5.50 -8.13
N GLY A 108 -9.39 -6.75 -8.58
CA GLY A 108 -10.55 -7.59 -8.86
C GLY A 108 -11.36 -7.93 -7.61
N ALA A 109 -10.67 -8.28 -6.51
CA ALA A 109 -11.31 -8.57 -5.23
C ALA A 109 -11.93 -7.28 -4.62
N ILE A 110 -11.26 -6.13 -4.73
CA ILE A 110 -11.78 -4.84 -4.26
C ILE A 110 -13.06 -4.45 -5.02
N LEU A 111 -13.11 -4.61 -6.35
CA LEU A 111 -14.33 -4.38 -7.13
C LEU A 111 -15.48 -5.29 -6.70
N SER A 112 -15.17 -6.55 -6.43
CA SER A 112 -16.15 -7.52 -5.91
C SER A 112 -16.69 -7.10 -4.54
N ALA A 113 -15.81 -6.72 -3.61
CA ALA A 113 -16.17 -6.20 -2.30
C ALA A 113 -16.98 -4.89 -2.40
N MET A 114 -16.59 -3.99 -3.30
CA MET A 114 -17.28 -2.71 -3.54
C MET A 114 -18.73 -2.94 -4.00
N GLY A 115 -18.98 -3.92 -4.88
CA GLY A 115 -20.32 -4.28 -5.31
C GLY A 115 -21.21 -4.79 -4.16
N VAL A 116 -20.63 -5.56 -3.23
CA VAL A 116 -21.35 -6.01 -2.01
C VAL A 116 -21.56 -4.83 -1.05
N ALA A 117 -20.53 -4.04 -0.78
CA ALA A 117 -20.64 -2.85 0.06
C ALA A 117 -21.73 -1.90 -0.43
N GLN A 118 -21.81 -1.66 -1.74
CA GLN A 118 -22.86 -0.84 -2.35
C GLN A 118 -24.26 -1.42 -2.12
N ARG A 119 -24.43 -2.73 -2.29
CA ARG A 119 -25.73 -3.41 -2.09
C ARG A 119 -26.25 -3.24 -0.66
N TYR A 120 -25.36 -3.31 0.33
CA TYR A 120 -25.72 -3.26 1.74
C TYR A 120 -25.47 -1.88 2.37
N ASN A 121 -25.16 -0.86 1.57
CA ASN A 121 -24.84 0.50 2.03
C ASN A 121 -23.76 0.54 3.12
N LYS A 122 -22.70 -0.26 2.97
CA LYS A 122 -21.56 -0.34 3.88
C LYS A 122 -20.43 0.55 3.42
N VAL A 123 -19.78 1.26 4.33
CA VAL A 123 -18.50 1.91 4.04
C VAL A 123 -17.46 0.85 3.72
N LEU A 124 -16.62 1.12 2.73
CA LEU A 124 -15.51 0.25 2.34
C LEU A 124 -14.22 1.06 2.25
N VAL A 125 -13.35 0.93 3.26
CA VAL A 125 -11.98 1.44 3.16
C VAL A 125 -11.11 0.35 2.56
N HIS A 126 -10.30 0.68 1.56
CA HIS A 126 -9.45 -0.30 0.89
C HIS A 126 -8.06 0.27 0.58
N HIS A 127 -7.08 -0.61 0.37
CA HIS A 127 -5.67 -0.22 0.36
C HIS A 127 -4.98 -0.24 -1.00
N THR A 128 -5.46 -0.93 -2.03
CA THR A 128 -4.66 -1.16 -3.26
C THR A 128 -5.47 -1.18 -4.55
N PHE A 129 -6.31 -0.18 -4.76
CA PHE A 129 -7.14 -0.09 -5.95
C PHE A 129 -6.56 0.89 -6.98
N GLY A 130 -6.07 0.37 -8.11
CA GLY A 130 -5.32 1.13 -9.09
C GLY A 130 -6.10 1.66 -10.29
N ILE A 131 -7.45 1.53 -10.32
CA ILE A 131 -8.27 2.02 -11.45
C ILE A 131 -9.41 2.92 -10.93
N PRO A 132 -9.12 4.15 -10.51
CA PRO A 132 -10.11 5.04 -9.89
C PRO A 132 -11.38 5.22 -10.70
N SER A 133 -11.28 5.20 -12.03
CA SER A 133 -12.44 5.33 -12.93
C SER A 133 -13.49 4.22 -12.78
N LEU A 134 -13.15 3.08 -12.18
CA LEU A 134 -14.08 1.99 -11.87
C LEU A 134 -14.68 2.10 -10.47
N ALA A 135 -14.19 2.99 -9.61
CA ALA A 135 -14.72 3.24 -8.27
C ALA A 135 -16.02 4.05 -8.34
N LYS A 136 -17.14 3.41 -8.69
CA LYS A 136 -18.43 4.07 -8.87
C LYS A 136 -19.24 4.24 -7.58
N TYR A 137 -18.85 3.53 -6.52
CA TYR A 137 -19.52 3.59 -5.23
C TYR A 137 -19.00 4.78 -4.40
N ASP A 138 -19.90 5.62 -3.91
CA ASP A 138 -19.57 6.87 -3.21
C ASP A 138 -19.13 6.68 -1.73
N MET A 139 -19.38 5.51 -1.13
CA MET A 139 -18.91 5.19 0.22
C MET A 139 -17.70 4.24 0.23
N GLN A 140 -16.92 4.20 -0.83
CA GLN A 140 -15.61 3.57 -0.85
C GLN A 140 -14.50 4.62 -0.65
N PHE A 141 -13.43 4.28 0.08
CA PHE A 141 -12.35 5.20 0.43
C PHE A 141 -10.99 4.53 0.23
N PRO A 142 -10.19 5.02 -0.74
CA PRO A 142 -8.89 4.44 -1.05
C PRO A 142 -7.80 4.98 -0.12
N ALA A 143 -6.96 4.09 0.41
CA ALA A 143 -5.72 4.47 1.08
C ALA A 143 -4.53 4.61 0.10
N TRP A 144 -4.68 4.10 -1.11
CA TRP A 144 -3.66 4.18 -2.15
C TRP A 144 -3.64 5.56 -2.80
N SER A 145 -2.68 6.39 -2.42
CA SER A 145 -2.63 7.81 -2.80
C SER A 145 -1.95 8.03 -4.15
N LEU A 146 -2.39 7.36 -5.19
CA LEU A 146 -1.93 7.58 -6.57
C LEU A 146 -2.76 8.63 -7.32
N GLY A 147 -3.63 9.36 -6.63
CA GLY A 147 -4.52 10.36 -7.24
C GLY A 147 -5.63 9.77 -8.10
N PRO A 148 -6.44 10.63 -8.74
CA PRO A 148 -7.57 10.21 -9.58
C PRO A 148 -7.16 9.72 -10.97
N ASP A 149 -5.92 10.00 -11.43
CA ASP A 149 -5.41 9.63 -12.75
C ASP A 149 -4.03 8.97 -12.68
N PRO A 150 -3.91 7.80 -12.02
CA PRO A 150 -2.62 7.13 -11.90
C PRO A 150 -2.04 6.66 -13.24
N GLN A 151 -2.89 6.48 -14.26
CA GLN A 151 -2.46 6.10 -15.61
C GLN A 151 -1.44 7.09 -16.18
N ASN A 152 -1.72 8.36 -16.08
CA ASN A 152 -0.83 9.41 -16.58
C ASN A 152 0.19 9.86 -15.52
N THR A 153 -0.20 9.94 -14.27
CA THR A 153 0.63 10.47 -13.19
C THR A 153 1.86 9.60 -12.95
N VAL A 154 1.70 8.27 -12.89
CA VAL A 154 2.83 7.33 -12.73
C VAL A 154 3.83 7.49 -13.87
N SER A 155 3.32 7.50 -15.10
CA SER A 155 4.15 7.60 -16.30
C SER A 155 4.85 8.96 -16.41
N ASN A 156 4.15 10.06 -16.14
CA ASN A 156 4.73 11.40 -16.15
C ASN A 156 5.85 11.51 -15.13
N SER A 157 5.65 11.03 -13.90
CA SER A 157 6.68 11.07 -12.85
C SER A 157 7.92 10.26 -13.21
N LEU A 158 7.73 9.08 -13.83
CA LEU A 158 8.86 8.28 -14.31
C LEU A 158 9.64 9.03 -15.40
N PHE A 159 8.95 9.59 -16.40
CA PHE A 159 9.64 10.27 -17.51
C PHE A 159 10.21 11.64 -17.10
N ASP A 160 9.60 12.33 -16.13
CA ASP A 160 10.20 13.52 -15.52
C ASP A 160 11.53 13.18 -14.82
N LEU A 161 11.57 12.06 -14.07
CA LEU A 161 12.81 11.55 -13.51
C LEU A 161 13.81 11.17 -14.61
N MET A 162 13.38 10.47 -15.66
CA MET A 162 14.27 10.08 -16.77
C MET A 162 14.88 11.29 -17.48
N ALA A 163 14.16 12.40 -17.58
CA ALA A 163 14.66 13.65 -18.16
C ALA A 163 15.80 14.27 -17.34
N THR A 164 15.98 13.90 -16.07
CA THR A 164 17.10 14.37 -15.23
C THR A 164 18.40 13.56 -15.45
N ALA A 165 18.34 12.43 -16.17
CA ALA A 165 19.51 11.61 -16.44
C ALA A 165 20.52 12.33 -17.35
N LYS A 166 21.82 12.07 -17.15
CA LYS A 166 22.86 12.60 -18.05
C LYS A 166 22.64 12.18 -19.51
N THR A 167 22.14 10.97 -19.70
CA THR A 167 21.76 10.44 -21.01
C THR A 167 20.33 9.91 -20.89
N PRO A 168 19.30 10.73 -21.18
CA PRO A 168 17.91 10.27 -21.13
C PRO A 168 17.66 9.12 -22.12
N PRO A 169 16.82 8.14 -21.77
CA PRO A 169 16.45 7.05 -22.66
C PRO A 169 15.74 7.59 -23.91
N LYS A 170 16.04 7.01 -25.08
CA LYS A 170 15.42 7.34 -26.37
C LYS A 170 14.45 6.26 -26.84
N THR A 171 14.70 5.03 -26.41
CA THR A 171 13.89 3.86 -26.77
C THR A 171 13.26 3.26 -25.52
N ILE A 172 12.06 2.70 -25.70
CA ILE A 172 11.34 2.01 -24.63
C ILE A 172 10.75 0.69 -25.16
N ALA A 173 10.93 -0.37 -24.38
CA ALA A 173 10.10 -1.58 -24.50
C ALA A 173 9.08 -1.58 -23.34
N ILE A 174 7.85 -1.94 -23.65
CA ILE A 174 6.79 -2.10 -22.66
C ILE A 174 6.32 -3.54 -22.73
N VAL A 175 6.48 -4.26 -21.63
CA VAL A 175 5.98 -5.62 -21.47
C VAL A 175 5.09 -5.67 -20.24
N THR A 176 3.89 -6.27 -20.34
CA THR A 176 2.88 -6.05 -19.30
C THR A 176 1.97 -7.24 -19.06
N SER A 177 1.64 -7.47 -17.80
CA SER A 177 0.56 -8.35 -17.39
C SER A 177 -0.81 -7.79 -17.83
N LYS A 178 -1.72 -8.64 -18.25
CA LYS A 178 -3.13 -8.27 -18.47
C LYS A 178 -3.93 -8.15 -17.17
N PHE A 179 -3.26 -8.17 -16.01
CA PHE A 179 -3.93 -7.84 -14.76
C PHE A 179 -4.52 -6.42 -14.84
N PRO A 180 -5.80 -6.19 -14.48
CA PRO A 180 -6.51 -4.96 -14.88
C PRO A 180 -5.81 -3.64 -14.56
N SER A 181 -5.33 -3.44 -13.32
CA SER A 181 -4.65 -2.19 -12.95
C SER A 181 -3.27 -2.04 -13.59
N ILE A 182 -2.57 -3.15 -13.78
CA ILE A 182 -1.24 -3.18 -14.39
C ILE A 182 -1.34 -2.82 -15.88
N HIS A 183 -2.25 -3.47 -16.57
CA HIS A 183 -2.51 -3.22 -17.98
C HIS A 183 -2.94 -1.77 -18.23
N PHE A 184 -3.88 -1.28 -17.42
CA PHE A 184 -4.35 0.10 -17.47
C PHE A 184 -3.21 1.12 -17.37
N MET A 185 -2.31 0.96 -16.37
CA MET A 185 -1.17 1.86 -16.18
C MET A 185 -0.12 1.72 -17.28
N SER A 186 0.12 0.50 -17.77
CA SER A 186 1.08 0.26 -18.86
C SER A 186 0.62 0.85 -20.18
N LEU A 187 -0.67 0.82 -20.49
CA LEU A 187 -1.22 1.53 -21.65
C LEU A 187 -1.03 3.05 -21.53
N GLY A 188 -1.24 3.62 -20.33
CA GLY A 188 -0.92 5.02 -20.07
C GLY A 188 0.56 5.32 -20.24
N GLY A 189 1.43 4.45 -19.72
CA GLY A 189 2.88 4.54 -19.92
C GLY A 189 3.27 4.61 -21.39
N ARG A 190 2.64 3.78 -22.22
CA ARG A 190 2.82 3.76 -23.67
C ARG A 190 2.45 5.07 -24.32
N GLU A 191 1.28 5.62 -24.00
CA GLU A 191 0.80 6.89 -24.54
C GLU A 191 1.67 8.08 -24.09
N VAL A 192 2.08 8.13 -22.83
CA VAL A 192 2.92 9.19 -22.31
C VAL A 192 4.34 9.10 -22.90
N ALA A 193 4.91 7.89 -23.02
CA ALA A 193 6.20 7.68 -23.67
C ALA A 193 6.20 8.24 -25.10
N LYS A 194 5.17 7.95 -25.89
CA LYS A 194 4.98 8.48 -27.25
C LYS A 194 4.92 10.01 -27.26
N LYS A 195 4.13 10.61 -26.36
CA LYS A 195 4.02 12.08 -26.24
C LYS A 195 5.34 12.74 -25.84
N ARG A 196 6.19 12.03 -25.09
CA ARG A 196 7.54 12.47 -24.68
C ARG A 196 8.61 12.21 -25.74
N GLY A 197 8.25 11.64 -26.89
CA GLY A 197 9.16 11.38 -28.01
C GLY A 197 10.03 10.14 -27.87
N LEU A 198 9.73 9.23 -26.94
CA LEU A 198 10.42 7.93 -26.87
C LEU A 198 9.92 7.04 -28.02
N LYS A 199 10.89 6.34 -28.67
CA LYS A 199 10.56 5.33 -29.68
C LYS A 199 10.20 4.03 -28.99
N GLU A 200 8.95 3.57 -29.11
CA GLU A 200 8.54 2.23 -28.70
C GLU A 200 9.19 1.20 -29.65
N VAL A 201 10.01 0.31 -29.10
CA VAL A 201 10.72 -0.74 -29.86
C VAL A 201 10.10 -2.11 -29.65
N LEU A 202 9.29 -2.29 -28.59
CA LEU A 202 8.58 -3.52 -28.32
C LEU A 202 7.35 -3.22 -27.43
N PHE A 203 6.23 -3.90 -27.75
CA PHE A 203 5.06 -4.02 -26.88
C PHE A 203 4.62 -5.47 -26.82
N LEU A 204 4.59 -6.07 -25.62
CA LEU A 204 4.12 -7.43 -25.38
C LEU A 204 3.25 -7.52 -24.15
N GLU A 205 2.35 -8.48 -24.17
CA GLU A 205 1.42 -8.73 -23.07
C GLU A 205 1.46 -10.22 -22.68
N TRP A 206 1.18 -10.50 -21.40
CA TRP A 206 0.95 -11.86 -20.92
C TRP A 206 -0.27 -11.93 -20.02
N ASP A 207 -0.86 -13.12 -19.93
CA ASP A 207 -1.99 -13.36 -19.02
C ASP A 207 -1.49 -13.48 -17.58
N PHE A 208 -2.21 -12.86 -16.65
CA PHE A 208 -1.85 -12.93 -15.22
C PHE A 208 -1.69 -14.39 -14.76
N GLY A 209 -0.60 -14.65 -14.05
CA GLY A 209 -0.23 -16.01 -13.62
C GLY A 209 0.65 -16.79 -14.61
N ASN A 210 1.13 -16.13 -15.68
CA ASN A 210 2.15 -16.71 -16.55
C ASN A 210 3.36 -17.21 -15.76
N ARG A 211 3.90 -18.37 -16.15
CA ARG A 211 5.06 -19.00 -15.51
C ARG A 211 6.27 -19.11 -16.44
N ASP A 212 6.07 -18.93 -17.73
CA ASP A 212 7.13 -18.98 -18.75
C ASP A 212 7.39 -17.58 -19.31
N PHE A 213 8.49 -16.98 -18.90
CA PHE A 213 8.95 -15.67 -19.38
C PHE A 213 10.10 -15.77 -20.41
N GLY A 214 10.55 -16.97 -20.77
CA GLY A 214 11.63 -17.18 -21.74
C GLY A 214 11.37 -16.48 -23.08
N PRO A 215 10.21 -16.70 -23.73
CA PRO A 215 9.89 -16.03 -25.00
C PRO A 215 9.84 -14.52 -24.90
N ILE A 216 9.36 -13.96 -23.78
CA ILE A 216 9.30 -12.49 -23.55
C ILE A 216 10.73 -11.96 -23.37
N ALA A 217 11.55 -12.62 -22.55
CA ALA A 217 12.94 -12.24 -22.31
C ALA A 217 13.76 -12.20 -23.61
N ALA A 218 13.60 -13.19 -24.48
CA ALA A 218 14.27 -13.22 -25.80
C ALA A 218 13.89 -12.01 -26.65
N ARG A 219 12.59 -11.69 -26.74
CA ARG A 219 12.10 -10.52 -27.50
C ARG A 219 12.59 -9.19 -26.94
N VAL A 220 12.69 -9.07 -25.59
CA VAL A 220 13.25 -7.87 -24.94
C VAL A 220 14.73 -7.74 -25.27
N LYS A 221 15.50 -8.83 -25.22
CA LYS A 221 16.92 -8.84 -25.61
C LYS A 221 17.12 -8.41 -27.07
N ASP A 222 16.34 -8.95 -27.98
CA ASP A 222 16.41 -8.59 -29.40
C ASP A 222 16.06 -7.11 -29.65
N ALA A 223 15.09 -6.57 -28.93
CA ALA A 223 14.68 -5.17 -29.02
C ALA A 223 15.68 -4.20 -28.38
N ASN A 224 16.46 -4.66 -27.40
CA ASN A 224 17.52 -3.94 -26.67
C ASN A 224 17.15 -2.48 -26.34
N PRO A 225 16.12 -2.22 -25.52
CA PRO A 225 15.64 -0.88 -25.20
C PRO A 225 16.57 -0.15 -24.22
N ASP A 226 16.60 1.20 -24.27
CA ASP A 226 17.24 2.01 -23.24
C ASP A 226 16.50 1.93 -21.91
N LEU A 227 15.16 1.84 -21.94
CA LEU A 227 14.28 1.67 -20.80
C LEU A 227 13.33 0.50 -21.03
N LEU A 228 13.29 -0.42 -20.10
CA LEU A 228 12.31 -1.51 -20.06
C LEU A 228 11.23 -1.18 -19.01
N TRP A 229 10.00 -0.94 -19.45
CA TRP A 229 8.83 -0.90 -18.59
C TRP A 229 8.27 -2.30 -18.39
N ILE A 230 8.26 -2.78 -17.18
CA ILE A 230 7.68 -4.06 -16.79
C ILE A 230 6.39 -3.80 -16.01
N GLY A 231 5.27 -4.00 -16.66
CA GLY A 231 3.96 -3.96 -16.02
C GLY A 231 3.72 -5.28 -15.28
N ASP A 232 4.17 -5.36 -14.05
CA ASP A 232 4.14 -6.57 -13.23
C ASP A 232 3.33 -6.39 -11.94
N ILE A 233 2.91 -7.53 -11.39
CA ILE A 233 2.37 -7.63 -10.04
C ILE A 233 2.90 -8.90 -9.37
N GLY A 234 3.23 -8.81 -8.09
CA GLY A 234 3.78 -9.94 -7.34
C GLY A 234 5.13 -10.38 -7.89
N LEU A 235 5.30 -11.68 -8.15
CA LEU A 235 6.59 -12.25 -8.57
C LEU A 235 6.84 -12.22 -10.08
N GLU A 236 5.89 -11.74 -10.90
CA GLU A 236 6.01 -11.79 -12.37
C GLU A 236 7.27 -11.07 -12.87
N GLY A 237 7.55 -9.88 -12.33
CA GLY A 237 8.75 -9.11 -12.69
C GLY A 237 10.06 -9.83 -12.34
N ASN A 238 10.13 -10.46 -11.18
CA ASN A 238 11.31 -11.27 -10.80
C ASN A 238 11.50 -12.46 -11.74
N MET A 239 10.41 -13.17 -12.09
CA MET A 239 10.50 -14.29 -13.05
C MET A 239 10.97 -13.85 -14.43
N LEU A 240 10.59 -12.65 -14.88
CA LEU A 240 11.09 -12.08 -16.13
C LEU A 240 12.59 -11.72 -16.03
N LEU A 241 13.03 -11.11 -14.93
CA LEU A 241 14.46 -10.83 -14.70
C LEU A 241 15.28 -12.12 -14.68
N ASP A 242 14.80 -13.16 -14.01
CA ASP A 242 15.45 -14.48 -13.99
C ASP A 242 15.52 -15.12 -15.39
N ALA A 243 14.49 -14.94 -16.21
CA ALA A 243 14.50 -15.43 -17.60
C ALA A 243 15.49 -14.65 -18.46
N MET A 244 15.62 -13.32 -18.28
CA MET A 244 16.63 -12.50 -18.96
C MET A 244 18.05 -12.88 -18.53
N LYS A 245 18.29 -13.15 -17.25
CA LYS A 245 19.57 -13.64 -16.74
C LYS A 245 20.00 -14.94 -17.41
N LYS A 246 19.08 -15.90 -17.59
CA LYS A 246 19.38 -17.21 -18.24
C LYS A 246 19.87 -17.08 -19.69
N ILE A 247 19.61 -15.96 -20.33
CA ILE A 247 20.06 -15.67 -21.70
C ILE A 247 21.13 -14.58 -21.73
N ASP A 248 21.80 -14.32 -20.59
CA ASP A 248 22.86 -13.31 -20.45
C ASP A 248 22.45 -11.93 -20.96
N TYR A 249 21.29 -11.45 -20.51
CA TYR A 249 20.81 -10.12 -20.83
C TYR A 249 20.37 -9.37 -19.56
N THR A 250 20.81 -8.13 -19.45
CA THR A 250 20.41 -7.20 -18.40
C THR A 250 20.02 -5.86 -19.05
N PRO A 251 18.79 -5.40 -18.92
CA PRO A 251 18.38 -4.10 -19.47
C PRO A 251 19.16 -2.97 -18.80
N PRO A 252 19.56 -1.90 -19.56
CA PRO A 252 20.27 -0.75 -18.99
C PRO A 252 19.50 -0.08 -17.84
N LEU A 253 18.18 0.00 -17.98
CA LEU A 253 17.27 0.53 -16.97
C LEU A 253 15.92 -0.19 -17.06
N HIS A 254 15.34 -0.53 -15.91
CA HIS A 254 14.02 -1.17 -15.87
C HIS A 254 13.15 -0.61 -14.75
N PHE A 255 11.87 -0.47 -15.05
CA PHE A 255 10.84 0.02 -14.15
C PHE A 255 9.77 -1.05 -13.94
N HIS A 256 9.36 -1.23 -12.70
CA HIS A 256 8.33 -2.17 -12.26
C HIS A 256 7.14 -1.42 -11.66
N LEU A 257 5.93 -1.89 -11.92
CA LEU A 257 4.75 -1.28 -11.29
C LEU A 257 4.58 -1.73 -9.84
N TYR A 258 4.33 -3.02 -9.60
CA TYR A 258 4.05 -3.52 -8.24
C TYR A 258 4.78 -4.86 -7.98
N PRO A 259 6.12 -4.84 -7.90
CA PRO A 259 6.89 -6.04 -7.61
C PRO A 259 6.55 -6.57 -6.20
N ALA A 260 6.65 -7.89 -6.02
CA ALA A 260 6.50 -8.50 -4.71
C ALA A 260 7.52 -7.95 -3.71
N PRO A 261 7.15 -7.77 -2.44
CA PRO A 261 8.08 -7.39 -1.39
C PRO A 261 9.25 -8.37 -1.27
N GLY A 262 10.45 -7.84 -1.16
CA GLY A 262 11.68 -8.54 -0.83
C GLY A 262 12.52 -9.10 -1.99
N PRO A 263 11.99 -9.88 -2.95
CA PRO A 263 12.83 -10.53 -3.96
C PRO A 263 13.66 -9.56 -4.80
N MET A 264 13.11 -8.39 -5.15
CA MET A 264 13.79 -7.40 -5.99
C MET A 264 15.07 -6.85 -5.34
N THR A 265 15.05 -6.62 -4.04
CA THR A 265 16.19 -6.08 -3.29
C THR A 265 17.24 -7.14 -2.98
N LYS A 266 16.90 -8.42 -3.06
CA LYS A 266 17.76 -9.56 -2.73
C LYS A 266 18.45 -10.18 -3.94
N SER A 267 18.01 -9.83 -5.16
CA SER A 267 18.62 -10.36 -6.39
C SER A 267 19.58 -9.36 -7.04
N PRO A 268 20.72 -9.81 -7.58
CA PRO A 268 21.62 -8.93 -8.35
C PRO A 268 20.94 -8.29 -9.56
N GLU A 269 19.98 -8.99 -10.15
CA GLU A 269 19.22 -8.52 -11.31
C GLU A 269 18.31 -7.34 -10.97
N GLY A 270 17.84 -7.28 -9.70
CA GLY A 270 17.04 -6.18 -9.16
C GLY A 270 17.85 -4.92 -8.84
N ASP A 271 19.18 -4.95 -8.86
CA ASP A 271 19.97 -3.73 -8.64
C ASP A 271 19.58 -2.65 -9.64
N LYS A 272 19.40 -1.42 -9.17
CA LYS A 272 18.90 -0.24 -9.93
C LYS A 272 17.51 -0.39 -10.53
N ALA A 273 16.75 -1.43 -10.19
CA ALA A 273 15.32 -1.50 -10.52
C ALA A 273 14.60 -0.26 -10.00
N LEU A 274 13.74 0.31 -10.82
CA LEU A 274 12.84 1.40 -10.45
C LEU A 274 11.45 0.84 -10.13
N ALA A 275 10.74 1.46 -9.19
CA ALA A 275 9.34 1.14 -8.94
C ALA A 275 8.58 2.35 -8.37
N VAL A 276 7.24 2.28 -8.44
CA VAL A 276 6.38 3.25 -7.76
C VAL A 276 6.32 2.97 -6.27
N THR A 277 6.21 4.02 -5.47
CA THR A 277 5.95 3.91 -4.03
C THR A 277 5.17 5.11 -3.49
N ILE A 278 4.64 4.98 -2.27
CA ILE A 278 4.02 6.06 -1.50
C ILE A 278 4.73 6.28 -0.16
N PHE A 279 5.52 5.30 0.28
CA PHE A 279 6.21 5.30 1.56
C PHE A 279 7.47 4.42 1.50
N GLU A 280 8.52 4.82 2.18
CA GLU A 280 9.72 4.00 2.45
C GLU A 280 10.28 4.29 3.85
N GLU A 281 11.08 3.35 4.40
CA GLU A 281 11.64 3.40 5.76
C GLU A 281 12.81 4.37 5.93
N HIS A 282 12.70 5.58 5.43
CA HIS A 282 13.73 6.60 5.58
C HIS A 282 13.11 8.01 5.73
N PRO A 283 13.86 9.02 6.19
CA PRO A 283 13.41 10.40 6.17
C PRO A 283 13.01 10.84 4.74
N PRO A 284 11.96 11.64 4.57
CA PRO A 284 11.17 12.27 5.65
C PRO A 284 10.03 11.42 6.23
N PHE A 285 9.75 10.22 5.70
CA PHE A 285 8.59 9.42 6.08
C PHE A 285 8.59 9.03 7.56
N ILE A 286 9.73 8.53 8.05
CA ILE A 286 9.87 8.09 9.45
C ILE A 286 10.12 9.22 10.46
N ASN A 287 10.06 10.49 10.02
CA ASN A 287 10.15 11.63 10.95
C ASN A 287 8.89 11.73 11.85
N GLN A 288 7.80 11.12 11.47
CA GLN A 288 6.60 11.00 12.29
C GLN A 288 6.74 9.83 13.27
N GLY A 289 6.52 10.07 14.56
CA GLY A 289 6.71 9.05 15.61
C GLY A 289 5.86 7.79 15.36
N VAL A 290 4.62 7.95 14.90
CA VAL A 290 3.73 6.82 14.56
C VAL A 290 4.30 5.97 13.44
N ALA A 291 4.87 6.58 12.40
CA ALA A 291 5.48 5.85 11.29
C ALA A 291 6.73 5.09 11.75
N ALA A 292 7.59 5.72 12.56
CA ALA A 292 8.79 5.08 13.09
C ALA A 292 8.46 3.88 14.02
N GLU A 293 7.44 4.03 14.86
CA GLU A 293 6.95 2.94 15.74
C GLU A 293 6.38 1.79 14.92
N PHE A 294 5.58 2.09 13.90
CA PHE A 294 5.04 1.08 13.00
C PHE A 294 6.15 0.32 12.27
N VAL A 295 7.11 1.03 11.69
CA VAL A 295 8.27 0.42 11.01
C VAL A 295 8.99 -0.55 11.94
N LYS A 296 9.33 -0.11 13.15
CA LYS A 296 10.00 -0.98 14.14
C LYS A 296 9.19 -2.24 14.43
N THR A 297 7.89 -2.07 14.75
CA THR A 297 7.02 -3.19 15.12
C THR A 297 6.83 -4.16 13.94
N PHE A 298 6.64 -3.62 12.74
CA PHE A 298 6.47 -4.43 11.53
C PHE A 298 7.73 -5.26 11.25
N ASN A 299 8.92 -4.63 11.24
CA ASN A 299 10.17 -5.31 10.95
C ASN A 299 10.43 -6.46 11.92
N GLU A 300 10.23 -6.26 13.23
CA GLU A 300 10.37 -7.29 14.26
C GLU A 300 9.38 -8.45 14.02
N ARG A 301 8.12 -8.17 13.74
CA ARG A 301 7.08 -9.18 13.56
C ARG A 301 7.17 -9.88 12.21
N ALA A 302 7.54 -9.18 11.15
CA ALA A 302 7.76 -9.76 9.83
C ALA A 302 8.94 -10.76 9.85
N ALA A 303 10.02 -10.41 10.57
CA ALA A 303 11.15 -11.32 10.78
C ALA A 303 10.72 -12.57 11.57
N ALA A 304 9.98 -12.40 12.66
CA ALA A 304 9.46 -13.52 13.47
C ALA A 304 8.49 -14.42 12.68
N ALA A 305 7.74 -13.85 11.75
CA ALA A 305 6.81 -14.58 10.89
C ALA A 305 7.47 -15.16 9.62
N ASN A 306 8.79 -14.96 9.43
CA ASN A 306 9.54 -15.37 8.24
C ASN A 306 8.91 -14.86 6.93
N LEU A 307 8.43 -13.62 6.91
CA LEU A 307 7.92 -13.02 5.68
C LEU A 307 9.05 -12.84 4.64
N PRO A 308 8.73 -12.85 3.33
CA PRO A 308 9.72 -12.64 2.26
C PRO A 308 10.47 -11.31 2.37
N ASP A 309 9.80 -10.28 2.88
CA ASP A 309 10.38 -8.99 3.25
C ASP A 309 10.04 -8.63 4.69
N THR A 310 11.03 -8.08 5.39
CA THR A 310 10.87 -7.59 6.76
C THR A 310 10.75 -6.07 6.83
N HIS A 311 10.77 -5.38 5.68
CA HIS A 311 10.71 -3.92 5.61
C HIS A 311 9.31 -3.43 5.28
N VAL A 312 8.94 -2.28 5.84
CA VAL A 312 7.70 -1.60 5.44
C VAL A 312 7.91 -0.98 4.06
N GLU A 313 7.16 -1.48 3.11
CA GLU A 313 7.12 -0.99 1.74
C GLU A 313 5.70 -0.51 1.39
N VAL A 314 5.48 -0.16 0.13
CA VAL A 314 4.25 0.44 -0.35
C VAL A 314 2.95 -0.29 0.06
N GLN A 315 2.95 -1.63 0.06
CA GLN A 315 1.76 -2.42 0.40
C GLN A 315 1.47 -2.40 1.90
N ALA A 316 2.52 -2.53 2.72
CA ALA A 316 2.40 -2.42 4.17
C ALA A 316 1.93 -1.03 4.59
N ALA A 317 2.51 0.03 3.99
CA ALA A 317 2.13 1.41 4.28
C ALA A 317 0.69 1.73 3.87
N ALA A 318 0.26 1.28 2.68
CA ALA A 318 -1.12 1.44 2.22
C ALA A 318 -2.12 0.72 3.14
N SER A 319 -1.77 -0.50 3.58
CA SER A 319 -2.60 -1.26 4.53
C SER A 319 -2.72 -0.55 5.88
N TYR A 320 -1.61 -0.08 6.46
CA TYR A 320 -1.64 0.65 7.72
C TYR A 320 -2.47 1.93 7.61
N SER A 321 -2.31 2.68 6.52
CA SER A 321 -3.10 3.88 6.25
C SER A 321 -4.58 3.60 6.07
N ALA A 322 -4.97 2.46 5.48
CA ALA A 322 -6.38 2.07 5.40
C ALA A 322 -7.01 1.89 6.80
N TRP A 323 -6.28 1.28 7.72
CA TRP A 323 -6.72 1.18 9.11
C TRP A 323 -6.81 2.55 9.79
N GLN A 324 -5.85 3.45 9.55
CA GLN A 324 -5.91 4.83 10.07
C GLN A 324 -7.13 5.58 9.55
N ILE A 325 -7.48 5.42 8.27
CA ILE A 325 -8.67 6.03 7.67
C ILE A 325 -9.93 5.50 8.31
N LEU A 326 -10.06 4.17 8.48
CA LEU A 326 -11.24 3.57 9.11
C LEU A 326 -11.39 4.03 10.57
N GLU A 327 -10.30 3.99 11.36
CA GLU A 327 -10.30 4.48 12.75
C GLU A 327 -10.69 5.97 12.81
N ALA A 328 -10.10 6.82 11.98
CA ALA A 328 -10.40 8.24 11.93
C ALA A 328 -11.86 8.51 11.56
N GLY A 329 -12.41 7.76 10.59
CA GLY A 329 -13.81 7.85 10.20
C GLY A 329 -14.76 7.51 11.32
N VAL A 330 -14.54 6.39 12.02
CA VAL A 330 -15.37 5.95 13.14
C VAL A 330 -15.31 6.94 14.32
N ARG A 331 -14.08 7.35 14.72
CA ARG A 331 -13.90 8.29 15.84
C ARG A 331 -14.43 9.66 15.51
N GLY A 332 -14.18 10.15 14.31
CA GLY A 332 -14.62 11.48 13.89
C GLY A 332 -16.14 11.59 13.73
N ALA A 333 -16.78 10.53 13.24
CA ALA A 333 -18.24 10.42 13.20
C ALA A 333 -18.87 10.12 14.58
N ASN A 334 -18.05 9.70 15.56
CA ASN A 334 -18.47 9.15 16.85
C ASN A 334 -19.59 8.11 16.69
N SER A 335 -19.46 7.22 15.71
CA SER A 335 -20.54 6.30 15.31
C SER A 335 -19.99 5.13 14.48
N LEU A 336 -20.70 3.98 14.53
CA LEU A 336 -20.53 2.85 13.60
C LEU A 336 -21.50 2.93 12.40
N ASP A 337 -22.26 4.01 12.28
CA ASP A 337 -23.16 4.22 11.14
C ASP A 337 -22.33 4.54 9.88
N ASP A 338 -22.47 3.70 8.87
CA ASP A 338 -21.68 3.75 7.64
C ASP A 338 -21.82 5.10 6.90
N LYS A 339 -23.02 5.71 6.88
CA LYS A 339 -23.26 7.00 6.23
C LYS A 339 -22.56 8.14 6.95
N LYS A 340 -22.62 8.15 8.29
CA LYS A 340 -21.94 9.17 9.11
C LYS A 340 -20.42 9.08 8.96
N ILE A 341 -19.87 7.86 8.91
CA ILE A 341 -18.45 7.61 8.66
C ILE A 341 -18.07 8.16 7.27
N ALA A 342 -18.81 7.80 6.24
CA ALA A 342 -18.56 8.27 4.87
C ALA A 342 -18.64 9.81 4.75
N GLU A 343 -19.63 10.43 5.40
CA GLU A 343 -19.75 11.90 5.43
C GLU A 343 -18.59 12.56 6.14
N PHE A 344 -18.13 12.02 7.26
CA PHE A 344 -16.96 12.52 7.96
C PHE A 344 -15.71 12.45 7.09
N LEU A 345 -15.44 11.30 6.47
CA LEU A 345 -14.26 11.08 5.63
C LEU A 345 -14.24 12.04 4.43
N ARG A 346 -15.36 12.28 3.76
CA ARG A 346 -15.42 13.21 2.62
C ARG A 346 -15.19 14.67 3.00
N LYS A 347 -15.54 15.06 4.22
CA LYS A 347 -15.45 16.46 4.68
C LYS A 347 -14.12 16.81 5.33
N ASN A 348 -13.33 15.81 5.73
CA ASN A 348 -12.15 16.02 6.54
C ASN A 348 -10.87 15.49 5.87
N LYS A 349 -9.76 16.11 6.24
CA LYS A 349 -8.42 15.61 5.90
C LYS A 349 -8.02 14.57 6.94
N ILE A 350 -7.48 13.46 6.49
CA ILE A 350 -7.09 12.34 7.35
C ILE A 350 -5.57 12.21 7.36
N ASP A 351 -4.97 12.33 8.54
CA ASP A 351 -3.54 12.13 8.71
C ASP A 351 -3.22 10.62 8.71
N THR A 352 -2.27 10.23 7.87
CA THR A 352 -1.77 8.86 7.76
C THR A 352 -0.25 8.83 7.71
N ILE A 353 0.36 7.66 7.83
CA ILE A 353 1.82 7.53 7.70
C ILE A 353 2.37 7.91 6.32
N GLN A 354 1.54 7.87 5.27
CA GLN A 354 1.93 8.32 3.92
C GLN A 354 1.83 9.83 3.73
N GLY A 355 1.16 10.53 4.65
CA GLY A 355 0.83 11.94 4.58
C GLY A 355 -0.66 12.18 4.82
N ARG A 356 -1.11 13.39 4.53
CA ARG A 356 -2.48 13.83 4.75
C ARG A 356 -3.34 13.58 3.52
N LEU A 357 -4.35 12.74 3.66
CA LEU A 357 -5.27 12.35 2.59
C LEU A 357 -6.53 13.21 2.58
N ARG A 358 -7.06 13.42 1.38
CA ARG A 358 -8.38 14.01 1.11
C ARG A 358 -9.18 13.08 0.23
N PHE A 359 -10.50 13.12 0.37
CA PHE A 359 -11.45 12.30 -0.39
C PHE A 359 -12.44 13.15 -1.19
N ASP A 360 -12.00 14.30 -1.67
CA ASP A 360 -12.79 15.32 -2.37
C ASP A 360 -12.66 15.27 -3.90
N GLY A 361 -11.90 14.31 -4.42
CA GLY A 361 -11.76 14.09 -5.87
C GLY A 361 -12.73 13.05 -6.43
N PRO A 362 -12.69 12.80 -7.74
CA PRO A 362 -13.51 11.77 -8.40
C PRO A 362 -13.32 10.40 -7.76
N GLY A 363 -14.43 9.73 -7.43
CA GLY A 363 -14.38 8.42 -6.76
C GLY A 363 -13.72 8.44 -5.38
N ASN A 364 -13.74 9.58 -4.68
CA ASN A 364 -13.04 9.81 -3.41
C ASN A 364 -11.50 9.71 -3.50
N TYR A 365 -10.91 9.84 -4.69
CA TYR A 365 -9.47 10.00 -4.84
C TYR A 365 -9.10 11.48 -4.78
N GLY A 366 -8.23 11.83 -3.85
CA GLY A 366 -7.71 13.17 -3.66
C GLY A 366 -6.32 13.38 -4.27
N ASP A 367 -5.38 13.86 -3.47
CA ASP A 367 -4.02 14.15 -3.92
C ASP A 367 -3.26 12.91 -4.35
N ASP A 368 -2.38 13.08 -5.33
CA ASP A 368 -1.35 12.10 -5.69
C ASP A 368 -0.14 12.28 -4.76
N LEU A 369 0.17 11.23 -4.02
CA LEU A 369 1.35 11.16 -3.15
C LEU A 369 2.41 10.18 -3.69
N MET A 370 2.31 9.78 -4.95
CA MET A 370 3.20 8.81 -5.59
C MET A 370 4.64 9.34 -5.69
N LYS A 371 5.59 8.44 -5.54
CA LYS A 371 7.02 8.66 -5.70
C LYS A 371 7.62 7.55 -6.56
N ILE A 372 8.83 7.79 -7.07
CA ILE A 372 9.64 6.75 -7.71
C ILE A 372 10.80 6.39 -6.78
N LYS A 373 10.97 5.10 -6.56
CA LYS A 373 12.08 4.52 -5.81
C LYS A 373 13.00 3.72 -6.72
N GLN A 374 14.23 3.49 -6.26
CA GLN A 374 15.23 2.67 -6.93
C GLN A 374 15.92 1.75 -5.94
N VAL A 375 16.22 0.52 -6.35
CA VAL A 375 17.09 -0.37 -5.56
C VAL A 375 18.52 0.14 -5.64
N GLN A 376 19.11 0.48 -4.51
CA GLN A 376 20.46 0.96 -4.35
C GLN A 376 21.13 0.30 -3.14
N GLY A 377 22.18 -0.49 -3.39
CA GLY A 377 22.87 -1.22 -2.32
C GLY A 377 21.98 -2.22 -1.59
N GLY A 378 21.11 -2.91 -2.32
CA GLY A 378 20.21 -3.95 -1.77
C GLY A 378 19.01 -3.43 -0.98
N SER A 379 18.69 -2.14 -1.07
CA SER A 379 17.52 -1.54 -0.43
C SER A 379 16.80 -0.56 -1.34
N TRP A 380 15.49 -0.42 -1.16
CA TRP A 380 14.71 0.60 -1.83
C TRP A 380 15.02 1.99 -1.28
N LYS A 381 15.22 2.96 -2.16
CA LYS A 381 15.40 4.38 -1.83
C LYS A 381 14.53 5.22 -2.75
N VAL A 382 13.71 6.10 -2.19
CA VAL A 382 13.01 7.11 -2.99
C VAL A 382 14.05 8.03 -3.61
N ILE A 383 13.90 8.29 -4.89
CA ILE A 383 14.77 9.19 -5.66
C ILE A 383 14.00 10.31 -6.36
N TRP A 384 12.65 10.22 -6.40
CA TRP A 384 11.79 11.24 -7.01
C TRP A 384 10.42 11.33 -6.28
N PRO A 385 9.89 12.54 -6.07
CA PRO A 385 10.54 13.84 -6.23
C PRO A 385 11.66 14.06 -5.20
N THR A 386 12.57 14.99 -5.48
CA THR A 386 13.76 15.24 -4.64
C THR A 386 13.44 15.60 -3.20
N SER A 387 12.27 16.22 -2.93
CA SER A 387 11.77 16.55 -1.58
C SER A 387 11.50 15.32 -0.69
N TYR A 388 11.35 14.15 -1.29
CA TYR A 388 11.15 12.87 -0.61
C TYR A 388 12.31 11.89 -0.80
N ALA A 389 13.34 12.29 -1.55
CA ALA A 389 14.47 11.43 -1.80
C ALA A 389 15.17 11.01 -0.50
N ALA A 390 15.59 9.76 -0.44
CA ALA A 390 16.43 9.29 0.65
C ALA A 390 17.73 10.12 0.71
N PRO A 391 18.29 10.38 1.90
CA PRO A 391 19.52 11.17 2.03
C PRO A 391 20.62 10.68 1.10
N GLY A 392 21.08 11.56 0.20
CA GLY A 392 22.13 11.27 -0.78
C GLY A 392 21.74 10.38 -1.97
N ALA A 393 20.48 9.96 -2.06
CA ALA A 393 20.02 9.12 -3.17
C ALA A 393 19.67 9.96 -4.40
N THR A 394 20.17 9.51 -5.55
CA THR A 394 19.89 10.09 -6.87
C THR A 394 19.70 8.96 -7.88
N LEU A 395 19.16 9.26 -9.06
CA LEU A 395 19.03 8.26 -10.12
C LEU A 395 20.40 7.68 -10.49
N GLN A 396 20.51 6.36 -10.45
CA GLN A 396 21.69 5.60 -10.90
C GLN A 396 21.34 4.85 -12.18
N MET A 397 22.20 4.97 -13.17
CA MET A 397 22.16 4.21 -14.42
C MET A 397 23.13 3.03 -14.33
N ARG A 398 22.88 1.97 -15.11
CA ARG A 398 23.83 0.87 -15.26
C ARG A 398 24.91 1.20 -16.26
#